data_26a13cbdf11bec416633207c82fc525f
#
_entry.id   26a13cbdf11bec416633207c82fc525f
#
_cell.length_a   1.000
_cell.length_b   1.000
_cell.length_c   1.000
_cell.angle_alpha   90.00
_cell.angle_beta   90.00
_cell.angle_gamma   90.00
#
_symmetry.space_group_name_H-M   'P 1'
#
loop_
_entity.id
_entity.type
_entity.pdbx_description
1 polymer ?
#
loop_
_entity_poly.entity_id
_entity_poly.type
_entity_poly.pdbx_seq_one_letter_code
_entity_poly.pdbx_strand_id
1 'polypeptide(L)'
;VDGLVGEANDAGNDYAFQLNGVQQAAALVPMVRYDKRFARAIGKWVLNLSNATRLYYPGFLPANLQDASAWSNANDPQQVMGYEALRQKFQNLSPFSTGDAVQGGWAATNLALYGTGSIGYLGAIVEKTNVDKILKLDLLKTDFYGSEAYPTYLFYNSHPTAQTVQLAAGNAQADIYEALSEQFVLQNVSGTISLTIPANQAIMVTICP
;
A
#
# COMPACT_ATOMS: atom_id res chain seq x y z
N VAL A 1 -16.53 3.28 2.80
CA VAL A 1 -15.23 2.62 2.53
C VAL A 1 -14.70 2.10 3.85
N ASP A 2 -14.48 0.81 3.95
CA ASP A 2 -14.07 0.14 5.19
C ASP A 2 -12.57 -0.24 5.22
N GLY A 3 -11.83 0.02 4.13
CA GLY A 3 -10.42 -0.28 4.00
C GLY A 3 -10.13 -1.77 3.70
N LEU A 4 -11.10 -2.50 3.19
CA LEU A 4 -10.89 -3.86 2.67
C LEU A 4 -10.30 -3.82 1.26
N VAL A 5 -9.62 -4.89 0.89
CA VAL A 5 -9.02 -5.10 -0.43
C VAL A 5 -9.74 -6.25 -1.11
N GLY A 6 -10.09 -6.05 -2.37
CA GLY A 6 -10.80 -7.04 -3.18
C GLY A 6 -12.31 -7.04 -2.97
N GLU A 7 -12.98 -7.87 -3.73
CA GLU A 7 -14.40 -8.16 -3.60
C GLU A 7 -14.58 -9.62 -3.17
N ALA A 8 -15.44 -9.85 -2.20
CA ALA A 8 -15.61 -11.17 -1.59
C ALA A 8 -16.92 -11.86 -1.98
N ASN A 9 -17.64 -11.33 -2.93
CA ASN A 9 -19.00 -11.75 -3.26
C ASN A 9 -19.11 -12.65 -4.49
N ASP A 10 -18.08 -12.69 -5.35
CA ASP A 10 -18.10 -13.47 -6.57
C ASP A 10 -17.02 -14.53 -6.58
N ALA A 11 -17.44 -15.78 -6.71
CA ALA A 11 -16.55 -16.91 -6.82
C ALA A 11 -15.60 -16.74 -8.03
N GLY A 12 -14.31 -16.62 -7.75
CA GLY A 12 -13.27 -16.56 -8.77
C GLY A 12 -12.89 -15.18 -9.26
N ASN A 13 -13.53 -14.11 -8.78
CA ASN A 13 -13.22 -12.74 -9.16
C ASN A 13 -12.38 -11.96 -8.14
N ASP A 14 -12.23 -12.48 -6.94
CA ASP A 14 -11.61 -11.78 -5.81
C ASP A 14 -10.15 -11.38 -6.05
N TYR A 15 -9.47 -12.06 -6.94
CA TYR A 15 -8.04 -11.90 -7.16
C TYR A 15 -7.68 -10.77 -8.11
N ALA A 16 -8.45 -10.60 -9.18
CA ALA A 16 -8.19 -9.58 -10.20
C ALA A 16 -8.24 -8.17 -9.65
N PHE A 17 -9.12 -7.92 -8.69
CA PHE A 17 -9.34 -6.60 -8.12
C PHE A 17 -8.21 -6.09 -7.23
N GLN A 18 -7.37 -6.96 -6.71
CA GLN A 18 -6.21 -6.54 -5.92
C GLN A 18 -5.17 -5.82 -6.78
N LEU A 19 -4.89 -6.31 -7.98
CA LEU A 19 -3.98 -5.61 -8.92
C LEU A 19 -4.56 -4.27 -9.37
N ASN A 20 -5.84 -4.22 -9.64
CA ASN A 20 -6.53 -2.98 -9.97
C ASN A 20 -6.46 -1.96 -8.83
N GLY A 21 -6.50 -2.43 -7.58
CA GLY A 21 -6.34 -1.59 -6.39
C GLY A 21 -4.99 -0.87 -6.34
N VAL A 22 -3.92 -1.47 -6.83
CA VAL A 22 -2.58 -0.83 -6.86
C VAL A 22 -2.60 0.45 -7.69
N GLN A 23 -3.26 0.44 -8.83
CA GLN A 23 -3.39 1.64 -9.68
C GLN A 23 -4.17 2.75 -8.98
N GLN A 24 -5.23 2.38 -8.26
CA GLN A 24 -6.07 3.34 -7.55
C GLN A 24 -5.33 4.06 -6.43
N ALA A 25 -4.28 3.48 -5.87
CA ALA A 25 -3.49 4.11 -4.82
C ALA A 25 -2.92 5.47 -5.25
N ALA A 26 -2.56 5.62 -6.53
CA ALA A 26 -2.04 6.87 -7.07
C ALA A 26 -3.03 8.05 -6.96
N ALA A 27 -4.33 7.77 -7.02
CA ALA A 27 -5.37 8.79 -6.91
C ALA A 27 -5.95 8.89 -5.49
N LEU A 28 -6.18 7.75 -4.84
CA LEU A 28 -6.88 7.72 -3.55
C LEU A 28 -6.01 8.19 -2.38
N VAL A 29 -4.70 7.99 -2.45
CA VAL A 29 -3.81 8.42 -1.36
C VAL A 29 -3.74 9.94 -1.27
N PRO A 30 -3.42 10.71 -2.32
CA PRO A 30 -3.42 12.16 -2.25
C PRO A 30 -4.81 12.76 -1.99
N MET A 31 -5.89 12.06 -2.38
CA MET A 31 -7.26 12.52 -2.12
C MET A 31 -7.53 12.81 -0.64
N VAL A 32 -6.84 12.12 0.28
CA VAL A 32 -7.01 12.35 1.73
C VAL A 32 -6.70 13.80 2.13
N ARG A 33 -5.83 14.50 1.40
CA ARG A 33 -5.53 15.92 1.64
C ARG A 33 -6.74 16.82 1.35
N TYR A 34 -7.59 16.40 0.42
CA TYR A 34 -8.79 17.13 0.00
C TYR A 34 -10.02 16.73 0.78
N ASP A 35 -10.07 15.48 1.25
CA ASP A 35 -11.17 14.97 2.08
C ASP A 35 -10.64 14.09 3.22
N LYS A 36 -10.42 14.72 4.37
CA LYS A 36 -9.87 14.09 5.58
C LYS A 36 -10.70 12.93 6.13
N ARG A 37 -12.00 12.86 5.80
CA ARG A 37 -12.90 11.78 6.26
C ARG A 37 -12.42 10.39 5.85
N PHE A 38 -11.66 10.31 4.76
CA PHE A 38 -11.13 9.05 4.25
C PHE A 38 -9.78 8.62 4.84
N ALA A 39 -9.14 9.42 5.68
CA ALA A 39 -7.80 9.18 6.19
C ALA A 39 -7.61 7.77 6.77
N ARG A 40 -8.49 7.37 7.70
CA ARG A 40 -8.44 6.05 8.33
C ARG A 40 -8.70 4.92 7.33
N ALA A 41 -9.69 5.08 6.47
CA ALA A 41 -10.06 4.06 5.48
C ALA A 41 -8.94 3.86 4.45
N ILE A 42 -8.36 4.92 3.94
CA ILE A 42 -7.25 4.86 2.98
C ILE A 42 -5.99 4.30 3.64
N GLY A 43 -5.64 4.72 4.85
CA GLY A 43 -4.49 4.17 5.57
C GLY A 43 -4.61 2.66 5.79
N LYS A 44 -5.78 2.18 6.24
CA LYS A 44 -6.07 0.75 6.38
C LYS A 44 -6.03 0.01 5.04
N TRP A 45 -6.64 0.59 4.01
CA TRP A 45 -6.69 0.00 2.68
C TRP A 45 -5.30 -0.18 2.08
N VAL A 46 -4.44 0.86 2.15
CA VAL A 46 -3.06 0.78 1.63
C VAL A 46 -2.23 -0.24 2.40
N LEU A 47 -2.40 -0.36 3.73
CA LEU A 47 -1.74 -1.41 4.51
C LEU A 47 -2.14 -2.80 4.03
N ASN A 48 -3.43 -3.04 3.81
CA ASN A 48 -3.94 -4.31 3.30
C ASN A 48 -3.44 -4.57 1.87
N LEU A 49 -3.45 -3.57 1.00
CA LEU A 49 -2.94 -3.65 -0.35
C LEU A 49 -1.44 -3.98 -0.37
N SER A 50 -0.64 -3.31 0.46
CA SER A 50 0.79 -3.56 0.58
C SER A 50 1.09 -4.98 1.07
N ASN A 51 0.29 -5.48 2.01
CA ASN A 51 0.38 -6.88 2.45
C ASN A 51 0.04 -7.87 1.33
N ALA A 52 -0.98 -7.56 0.54
CA ALA A 52 -1.41 -8.41 -0.58
C ALA A 52 -0.39 -8.39 -1.74
N THR A 53 0.35 -7.30 -1.92
CA THR A 53 1.33 -7.16 -3.01
C THR A 53 2.39 -8.27 -3.01
N ARG A 54 2.75 -8.81 -1.85
CA ARG A 54 3.66 -9.96 -1.75
C ARG A 54 3.17 -11.18 -2.55
N LEU A 55 1.86 -11.29 -2.74
CA LEU A 55 1.22 -12.41 -3.44
C LEU A 55 1.40 -12.32 -4.96
N TYR A 56 1.89 -11.19 -5.45
CA TYR A 56 2.18 -11.00 -6.87
C TYR A 56 3.55 -11.54 -7.28
N TYR A 57 4.37 -11.96 -6.32
CA TYR A 57 5.72 -12.43 -6.58
C TYR A 57 5.86 -13.91 -6.18
N PRO A 58 6.36 -14.77 -7.07
CA PRO A 58 6.36 -16.23 -6.88
C PRO A 58 7.16 -16.69 -5.66
N GLY A 59 8.18 -15.96 -5.23
CA GLY A 59 9.00 -16.33 -4.08
C GLY A 59 8.30 -16.27 -2.71
N PHE A 60 7.09 -15.71 -2.64
CA PHE A 60 6.36 -15.56 -1.38
C PHE A 60 5.31 -16.60 -1.11
N LEU A 61 5.04 -17.47 -2.09
CA LEU A 61 4.06 -18.54 -1.94
C LEU A 61 4.67 -19.89 -2.36
N PRO A 62 4.24 -21.01 -1.75
CA PRO A 62 4.58 -22.33 -2.21
C PRO A 62 4.14 -22.56 -3.66
N ALA A 63 4.93 -23.30 -4.43
CA ALA A 63 4.68 -23.54 -5.85
C ALA A 63 3.30 -24.17 -6.14
N ASN A 64 2.79 -24.99 -5.21
CA ASN A 64 1.46 -25.60 -5.34
C ASN A 64 0.29 -24.63 -5.14
N LEU A 65 0.57 -23.36 -4.78
CA LEU A 65 -0.40 -22.30 -4.69
C LEU A 65 -0.29 -21.28 -5.83
N GLN A 66 0.50 -21.57 -6.87
CA GLN A 66 0.77 -20.67 -7.98
C GLN A 66 0.97 -21.45 -9.27
N ASP A 67 0.16 -21.20 -10.27
CA ASP A 67 0.24 -21.93 -11.53
C ASP A 67 1.46 -21.54 -12.39
N ALA A 68 1.83 -20.24 -12.35
CA ALA A 68 2.94 -19.73 -13.16
C ALA A 68 4.32 -19.87 -12.52
N SER A 69 4.46 -20.51 -11.35
CA SER A 69 5.72 -20.56 -10.62
C SER A 69 6.87 -21.22 -11.40
N ALA A 70 6.58 -22.30 -12.13
CA ALA A 70 7.60 -22.98 -12.95
C ALA A 70 8.11 -22.08 -14.07
N TRP A 71 7.21 -21.38 -14.75
CA TRP A 71 7.58 -20.41 -15.80
C TRP A 71 8.36 -19.24 -15.22
N SER A 72 7.91 -18.66 -14.12
CA SER A 72 8.59 -17.54 -13.46
C SER A 72 9.99 -17.89 -12.98
N ASN A 73 10.17 -19.07 -12.38
CA ASN A 73 11.48 -19.52 -11.94
C ASN A 73 12.46 -19.71 -13.10
N ALA A 74 11.97 -20.13 -14.27
CA ALA A 74 12.79 -20.32 -15.46
C ALA A 74 13.11 -19.00 -16.21
N ASN A 75 12.18 -18.06 -16.26
CA ASN A 75 12.25 -16.88 -17.11
C ASN A 75 12.43 -15.57 -16.33
N ASP A 76 12.13 -15.55 -15.05
CA ASP A 76 12.33 -14.42 -14.14
C ASP A 76 12.92 -14.85 -12.79
N PRO A 77 14.12 -15.43 -12.79
CA PRO A 77 14.74 -15.98 -11.58
C PRO A 77 15.01 -14.92 -10.49
N GLN A 78 15.06 -13.63 -10.86
CA GLN A 78 15.22 -12.54 -9.92
C GLN A 78 13.88 -11.99 -9.40
N GLN A 79 12.77 -12.51 -9.88
CA GLN A 79 11.41 -12.17 -9.44
C GLN A 79 11.08 -10.67 -9.57
N VAL A 80 11.47 -10.06 -10.66
CA VAL A 80 11.19 -8.64 -10.96
C VAL A 80 9.82 -8.44 -11.60
N MET A 81 9.27 -9.49 -12.24
CA MET A 81 7.91 -9.46 -12.77
C MET A 81 6.92 -9.94 -11.72
N GLY A 82 5.99 -9.07 -11.35
CA GLY A 82 4.88 -9.43 -10.51
C GLY A 82 3.74 -10.02 -11.35
N TYR A 83 3.03 -10.97 -10.79
CA TYR A 83 1.77 -11.47 -11.33
C TYR A 83 0.84 -11.86 -10.17
N GLU A 84 -0.44 -11.90 -10.45
CA GLU A 84 -1.43 -12.23 -9.43
C GLU A 84 -1.41 -13.74 -9.17
N ALA A 85 -0.90 -14.14 -8.00
CA ALA A 85 -0.83 -15.52 -7.59
C ALA A 85 -2.02 -15.91 -6.73
N LEU A 86 -2.52 -17.11 -6.93
CA LEU A 86 -3.51 -17.68 -6.07
C LEU A 86 -2.94 -18.04 -4.70
N ARG A 87 -3.72 -17.75 -3.68
CA ARG A 87 -3.35 -17.98 -2.28
C ARG A 87 -3.85 -19.28 -1.71
N GLN A 88 -5.02 -19.71 -2.11
CA GLN A 88 -5.71 -20.89 -1.56
C GLN A 88 -6.87 -21.31 -2.45
N LYS A 89 -7.40 -22.50 -2.18
CA LYS A 89 -8.63 -22.96 -2.79
C LYS A 89 -9.80 -22.09 -2.40
N PHE A 90 -10.60 -21.77 -3.38
CA PHE A 90 -11.87 -21.11 -3.18
C PHE A 90 -12.99 -22.07 -3.62
N GLN A 91 -13.99 -22.33 -2.78
CA GLN A 91 -15.11 -23.24 -3.04
C GLN A 91 -14.68 -24.63 -3.59
N ASN A 92 -13.59 -25.18 -3.07
CA ASN A 92 -12.98 -26.43 -3.53
C ASN A 92 -12.42 -26.44 -4.97
N LEU A 93 -12.40 -25.32 -5.66
CA LEU A 93 -11.71 -25.18 -6.93
C LEU A 93 -10.20 -25.20 -6.75
N SER A 94 -9.48 -25.68 -7.74
CA SER A 94 -8.03 -25.58 -7.75
C SER A 94 -7.59 -24.12 -7.68
N PRO A 95 -6.50 -23.83 -6.96
CA PRO A 95 -5.93 -22.49 -6.96
C PRO A 95 -5.57 -22.05 -8.39
N PHE A 96 -5.95 -20.85 -8.75
CA PHE A 96 -5.55 -20.19 -9.98
C PHE A 96 -5.56 -18.66 -9.77
N SER A 97 -4.83 -17.96 -10.59
CA SER A 97 -4.85 -16.50 -10.63
C SER A 97 -5.46 -16.02 -11.94
N THR A 98 -6.34 -15.05 -11.89
CA THR A 98 -6.93 -14.47 -13.11
C THR A 98 -5.89 -13.73 -13.95
N GLY A 99 -4.78 -13.31 -13.33
CA GLY A 99 -3.62 -12.73 -14.01
C GLY A 99 -2.58 -13.76 -14.45
N ASP A 100 -2.79 -15.05 -14.21
CA ASP A 100 -1.85 -16.11 -14.52
C ASP A 100 -1.86 -16.43 -16.03
N ALA A 101 -0.73 -16.18 -16.68
CA ALA A 101 -0.58 -16.39 -18.12
C ALA A 101 -0.62 -17.88 -18.50
N VAL A 102 -0.18 -18.78 -17.62
CA VAL A 102 -0.14 -20.21 -17.89
C VAL A 102 -1.55 -20.80 -17.90
N GLN A 103 -2.30 -20.56 -16.83
CA GLN A 103 -3.65 -21.11 -16.71
C GLN A 103 -4.65 -20.39 -17.62
N GLY A 104 -4.53 -19.08 -17.75
CA GLY A 104 -5.41 -18.27 -18.60
C GLY A 104 -5.12 -18.41 -20.09
N GLY A 105 -4.03 -19.07 -20.47
CA GLY A 105 -3.60 -19.20 -21.86
C GLY A 105 -3.13 -17.88 -22.49
N TRP A 106 -2.70 -16.95 -21.69
CA TRP A 106 -2.23 -15.64 -22.14
C TRP A 106 -0.78 -15.70 -22.59
N ALA A 107 -0.37 -14.72 -23.41
CA ALA A 107 1.04 -14.57 -23.72
C ALA A 107 1.84 -14.21 -22.45
N ALA A 108 3.04 -14.75 -22.30
CA ALA A 108 3.89 -14.51 -21.14
C ALA A 108 4.16 -13.03 -20.83
N THR A 109 4.13 -12.17 -21.85
CA THR A 109 4.25 -10.71 -21.71
C THR A 109 3.14 -10.08 -20.88
N ASN A 110 2.00 -10.72 -20.73
CA ASN A 110 0.90 -10.22 -19.93
C ASN A 110 1.20 -10.23 -18.43
N LEU A 111 2.12 -11.08 -17.97
CA LEU A 111 2.57 -11.06 -16.56
C LEU A 111 3.11 -9.68 -16.18
N ALA A 112 3.97 -9.09 -17.00
CA ALA A 112 4.53 -7.76 -16.74
C ALA A 112 3.47 -6.67 -16.74
N LEU A 113 2.47 -6.74 -17.61
CA LEU A 113 1.38 -5.75 -17.67
C LEU A 113 0.53 -5.77 -16.41
N TYR A 114 0.16 -6.95 -15.94
CA TYR A 114 -0.68 -7.08 -14.76
C TYR A 114 0.09 -6.87 -13.45
N GLY A 115 1.27 -7.45 -13.35
CA GLY A 115 1.99 -7.49 -12.09
C GLY A 115 2.84 -6.25 -11.79
N THR A 116 3.50 -5.70 -12.82
CA THR A 116 4.53 -4.68 -12.59
C THR A 116 4.12 -3.27 -12.98
N GLY A 117 3.19 -3.11 -13.92
CA GLY A 117 2.87 -1.81 -14.53
C GLY A 117 2.46 -0.71 -13.55
N SER A 118 1.86 -1.08 -12.42
CA SER A 118 1.34 -0.10 -11.45
C SER A 118 1.97 -0.20 -10.06
N ILE A 119 2.80 -1.22 -9.79
CA ILE A 119 3.43 -1.40 -8.47
C ILE A 119 4.35 -0.21 -8.13
N GLY A 120 4.94 0.43 -9.13
CA GLY A 120 5.76 1.62 -8.95
C GLY A 120 5.04 2.76 -8.25
N TYR A 121 3.74 2.94 -8.47
CA TYR A 121 2.95 3.95 -7.74
C TYR A 121 2.90 3.65 -6.24
N LEU A 122 2.62 2.40 -5.88
CA LEU A 122 2.58 1.98 -4.49
C LEU A 122 3.96 2.13 -3.84
N GLY A 123 5.01 1.71 -4.54
CA GLY A 123 6.39 1.83 -4.07
C GLY A 123 6.86 3.28 -3.88
N ALA A 124 6.34 4.22 -4.68
CA ALA A 124 6.64 5.64 -4.51
C ALA A 124 5.94 6.28 -3.30
N ILE A 125 4.73 5.81 -2.98
CA ILE A 125 3.89 6.35 -1.91
C ILE A 125 4.28 5.79 -0.54
N VAL A 126 4.63 4.50 -0.47
CA VAL A 126 4.74 3.74 0.77
C VAL A 126 6.16 3.65 1.27
N GLU A 127 6.35 3.95 2.54
CA GLU A 127 7.61 3.75 3.26
C GLU A 127 7.35 3.02 4.59
N LYS A 128 8.26 2.14 4.98
CA LYS A 128 8.19 1.46 6.29
C LYS A 128 8.52 2.43 7.40
N THR A 129 7.84 2.28 8.54
CA THR A 129 8.22 2.94 9.78
C THR A 129 9.06 2.00 10.66
N ASN A 130 9.48 2.50 11.83
CA ASN A 130 10.12 1.70 12.88
C ASN A 130 9.13 0.75 13.59
N VAL A 131 7.84 0.87 13.34
CA VAL A 131 6.80 0.03 13.94
C VAL A 131 6.20 -0.87 12.87
N ASP A 132 6.21 -2.17 13.12
CA ASP A 132 5.64 -3.14 12.20
C ASP A 132 4.14 -2.87 11.95
N LYS A 133 3.66 -3.10 10.73
CA LYS A 133 2.28 -2.85 10.30
C LYS A 133 1.79 -1.39 10.41
N ILE A 134 2.70 -0.44 10.53
CA ILE A 134 2.41 0.98 10.35
C ILE A 134 3.29 1.50 9.20
N LEU A 135 2.63 2.02 8.19
CA LEU A 135 3.28 2.60 7.01
C LEU A 135 3.24 4.12 7.09
N LYS A 136 4.28 4.76 6.56
CA LYS A 136 4.27 6.18 6.21
C LYS A 136 3.83 6.32 4.76
N LEU A 137 2.74 7.01 4.50
CA LEU A 137 2.23 7.28 3.16
C LEU A 137 2.51 8.73 2.81
N ASP A 138 3.28 8.95 1.76
CA ASP A 138 3.57 10.29 1.22
C ASP A 138 2.37 10.73 0.35
N LEU A 139 1.67 11.75 0.81
CA LEU A 139 0.46 12.25 0.16
C LEU A 139 0.74 13.17 -1.03
N LEU A 140 2.00 13.50 -1.30
CA LEU A 140 2.38 14.38 -2.40
C LEU A 140 2.96 13.64 -3.62
N LYS A 141 3.41 12.38 -3.45
CA LYS A 141 4.14 11.67 -4.51
C LYS A 141 3.39 11.54 -5.82
N THR A 142 2.08 11.44 -5.76
CA THR A 142 1.22 11.31 -6.94
C THR A 142 0.20 12.46 -7.06
N ASP A 143 0.34 13.50 -6.24
CA ASP A 143 -0.47 14.70 -6.32
C ASP A 143 0.24 15.75 -7.20
N PHE A 144 0.11 15.59 -8.50
CA PHE A 144 0.75 16.46 -9.48
C PHE A 144 0.25 17.91 -9.48
N TYR A 145 -0.89 18.16 -8.84
CA TYR A 145 -1.48 19.50 -8.71
C TYR A 145 -1.13 20.19 -7.39
N GLY A 146 -0.59 19.45 -6.42
CA GLY A 146 -0.21 19.93 -5.11
C GLY A 146 1.28 20.04 -4.88
N SER A 147 2.08 20.25 -5.93
CA SER A 147 3.56 20.23 -5.87
C SER A 147 4.19 21.26 -4.94
N GLU A 148 3.48 22.35 -4.63
CA GLU A 148 3.96 23.42 -3.74
C GLU A 148 3.49 23.26 -2.29
N ALA A 149 2.83 22.16 -1.96
CA ALA A 149 2.39 21.91 -0.60
C ALA A 149 3.55 21.44 0.29
N TYR A 150 3.43 21.71 1.58
CA TYR A 150 4.38 21.20 2.57
C TYR A 150 4.33 19.69 2.68
N PRO A 151 5.46 19.03 3.00
CA PRO A 151 5.51 17.56 3.15
C PRO A 151 4.39 17.08 4.08
N THR A 152 3.54 16.20 3.56
CA THR A 152 2.36 15.71 4.26
C THR A 152 2.30 14.19 4.20
N TYR A 153 2.15 13.57 5.35
CA TYR A 153 2.20 12.12 5.51
C TYR A 153 0.98 11.60 6.27
N LEU A 154 0.47 10.46 5.81
CA LEU A 154 -0.58 9.72 6.49
C LEU A 154 0.01 8.47 7.15
N PHE A 155 -0.38 8.22 8.39
CA PHE A 155 -0.09 7.00 9.14
C PHE A 155 -1.40 6.38 9.62
N TYR A 156 -1.47 5.05 9.59
CA TYR A 156 -2.58 4.29 10.17
C TYR A 156 -2.02 3.25 11.13
N ASN A 157 -2.44 3.29 12.38
CA ASN A 157 -2.08 2.31 13.39
C ASN A 157 -3.11 1.17 13.40
N SER A 158 -2.70 -0.02 12.98
CA SER A 158 -3.54 -1.22 12.97
C SER A 158 -3.53 -2.00 14.30
N HIS A 159 -2.69 -1.57 15.27
CA HIS A 159 -2.57 -2.25 16.55
C HIS A 159 -3.72 -1.88 17.51
N PRO A 160 -4.03 -2.78 18.47
CA PRO A 160 -5.06 -2.52 19.48
C PRO A 160 -4.61 -1.53 20.58
N THR A 161 -3.34 -1.09 20.55
CA THR A 161 -2.76 -0.12 21.46
C THR A 161 -2.15 1.05 20.72
N ALA A 162 -1.98 2.18 21.37
CA ALA A 162 -1.24 3.31 20.81
C ALA A 162 0.21 2.91 20.49
N GLN A 163 0.74 3.43 19.40
CA GLN A 163 2.10 3.16 18.92
C GLN A 163 2.84 4.46 18.64
N THR A 164 4.15 4.44 18.82
CA THR A 164 5.00 5.61 18.54
C THR A 164 5.88 5.34 17.35
N VAL A 165 5.69 6.12 16.28
CA VAL A 165 6.52 6.09 15.08
C VAL A 165 7.56 7.20 15.10
N GLN A 166 8.66 6.99 14.38
CA GLN A 166 9.70 7.97 14.13
C GLN A 166 9.45 8.63 12.76
N LEU A 167 9.57 9.96 12.71
CA LEU A 167 9.48 10.74 11.48
C LEU A 167 10.67 11.69 11.39
N ALA A 168 11.34 11.74 10.23
CA ALA A 168 12.34 12.74 9.95
C ALA A 168 11.64 14.08 9.62
N ALA A 169 11.77 15.06 10.50
CA ALA A 169 11.23 16.40 10.30
C ALA A 169 12.14 17.31 9.46
N GLY A 170 13.37 16.87 9.18
CA GLY A 170 14.37 17.66 8.46
C GLY A 170 15.40 18.29 9.42
N ASN A 171 16.40 18.97 8.86
CA ASN A 171 17.48 19.58 9.63
C ASN A 171 17.16 21.00 10.11
N ALA A 172 16.25 21.68 9.43
CA ALA A 172 15.75 23.00 9.85
C ALA A 172 14.69 22.83 10.93
N GLN A 173 14.46 23.88 11.70
CA GLN A 173 13.34 23.91 12.63
C GLN A 173 12.03 23.94 11.87
N ALA A 174 11.07 23.19 12.34
CA ALA A 174 9.74 23.07 11.76
C ALA A 174 8.70 22.82 12.84
N ASP A 175 7.46 23.12 12.52
CA ASP A 175 6.30 22.79 13.31
C ASP A 175 5.58 21.58 12.69
N ILE A 176 5.00 20.72 13.51
CA ILE A 176 4.23 19.57 13.05
C ILE A 176 2.75 19.82 13.30
N TYR A 177 2.04 19.99 12.20
CA TYR A 177 0.59 20.17 12.21
C TYR A 177 -0.12 18.84 11.98
N GLU A 178 -0.99 18.43 12.90
CA GLU A 178 -1.85 17.25 12.73
C GLU A 178 -3.19 17.68 12.14
N ALA A 179 -3.42 17.30 10.89
CA ALA A 179 -4.49 17.87 10.08
C ALA A 179 -5.87 17.30 10.39
N LEU A 180 -5.99 16.11 11.03
CA LEU A 180 -7.29 15.55 11.43
C LEU A 180 -7.84 16.22 12.67
N SER A 181 -6.98 16.53 13.64
CA SER A 181 -7.31 17.27 14.86
C SER A 181 -7.20 18.79 14.70
N GLU A 182 -6.60 19.26 13.58
CA GLU A 182 -6.37 20.66 13.28
C GLU A 182 -5.51 21.39 14.33
N GLN A 183 -4.47 20.70 14.83
CA GLN A 183 -3.61 21.24 15.88
C GLN A 183 -2.11 21.08 15.54
N PHE A 184 -1.30 22.02 16.02
CA PHE A 184 0.14 21.82 16.11
C PHE A 184 0.44 20.87 17.27
N VAL A 185 0.98 19.69 16.94
CA VAL A 185 1.30 18.65 17.94
C VAL A 185 2.73 18.74 18.45
N LEU A 186 3.63 19.32 17.67
CA LEU A 186 5.01 19.65 18.04
C LEU A 186 5.39 21.00 17.41
N GLN A 187 6.22 21.77 18.11
CA GLN A 187 6.72 23.04 17.61
C GLN A 187 8.22 23.17 17.78
N ASN A 188 8.88 23.91 16.87
CA ASN A 188 10.31 24.15 16.89
C ASN A 188 11.16 22.87 16.97
N VAL A 189 10.78 21.84 16.24
CA VAL A 189 11.47 20.56 16.21
C VAL A 189 12.35 20.43 14.98
N SER A 190 13.39 19.60 15.06
CA SER A 190 14.25 19.25 13.94
C SER A 190 14.79 17.82 14.10
N GLY A 191 15.35 17.25 13.05
CA GLY A 191 15.88 15.89 13.08
C GLY A 191 14.78 14.85 13.09
N THR A 192 14.95 13.80 13.88
CA THR A 192 13.97 12.72 14.03
C THR A 192 13.07 12.99 15.23
N ILE A 193 11.78 12.98 15.00
CA ILE A 193 10.74 13.21 16.00
C ILE A 193 9.92 11.95 16.26
N SER A 194 9.24 11.91 17.40
CA SER A 194 8.33 10.83 17.79
C SER A 194 6.87 11.28 17.68
N LEU A 195 6.06 10.48 16.99
CA LEU A 195 4.62 10.71 16.86
C LEU A 195 3.84 9.53 17.44
N THR A 196 2.93 9.80 18.36
CA THR A 196 2.07 8.76 18.93
C THR A 196 0.76 8.69 18.17
N ILE A 197 0.44 7.49 17.67
CA ILE A 197 -0.78 7.21 16.92
C ILE A 197 -1.70 6.37 17.80
N PRO A 198 -2.92 6.85 18.13
CA PRO A 198 -3.86 6.07 18.92
C PRO A 198 -4.22 4.72 18.28
N ALA A 199 -4.65 3.77 19.10
CA ALA A 199 -5.06 2.45 18.66
C ALA A 199 -6.12 2.53 17.55
N ASN A 200 -5.89 1.82 16.45
CA ASN A 200 -6.86 1.70 15.35
C ASN A 200 -7.28 3.03 14.70
N GLN A 201 -6.42 4.05 14.80
CA GLN A 201 -6.64 5.39 14.25
C GLN A 201 -5.61 5.75 13.20
N ALA A 202 -5.92 6.80 12.44
CA ALA A 202 -4.99 7.45 11.53
C ALA A 202 -4.61 8.82 12.08
N ILE A 203 -3.41 9.30 11.71
CA ILE A 203 -3.00 10.70 11.82
C ILE A 203 -2.49 11.18 10.46
N MET A 204 -2.75 12.44 10.15
CA MET A 204 -2.22 13.09 8.96
C MET A 204 -1.40 14.30 9.38
N VAL A 205 -0.09 14.23 9.19
CA VAL A 205 0.84 15.25 9.67
C VAL A 205 1.49 16.00 8.52
N THR A 206 1.58 17.31 8.67
CA THR A 206 2.27 18.21 7.75
C THR A 206 3.46 18.84 8.48
N ILE A 207 4.62 18.85 7.81
CA ILE A 207 5.83 19.51 8.31
C ILE A 207 5.82 20.94 7.78
N CYS A 208 5.61 21.89 8.67
CA CYS A 208 5.54 23.30 8.37
C CYS A 208 6.87 23.99 8.75
N PRO A 209 7.55 24.67 7.81
CA PRO A 209 8.78 25.40 8.10
C PRO A 209 8.55 26.61 9.00
#